data_34d16e92faea1a5eed0ba4708c210f03
#
_entry.id   34d16e92faea1a5eed0ba4708c210f03
#
_cell.length_a   1.000
_cell.length_b   1.000
_cell.length_c   1.000
_cell.angle_alpha   90.00
_cell.angle_beta   90.00
_cell.angle_gamma   90.00
#
_symmetry.space_group_name_H-M   'P 1'
#
loop_
_entity.id
_entity.type
_entity.pdbx_description
1 polymer ?
#
loop_
_entity_poly.entity_id
_entity_poly.type
_entity_poly.pdbx_seq_one_letter_code
_entity_poly.pdbx_strand_id
1 'polypeptide(L)'
;MTDAQTSLAATARFERSFIGALLNGDTRASDSELRVADFTDTLCARVFGAALTLEARGQTCDLVTVADICPDLDASALVELAQEAAPVASLAAQHARSIREAAQRRAVRAAALELAQKATEPDRPLSELLDGMRARLDSLAGALPSSGAVSGVDAMCRFFENLSKGPVEPVVQFGFPKIDGKLCIAGGKLIVIGARPSVGKTSLLLHLAYNAISTGRRVLIASLETPESAIVGRLMARASGVSAYSIDTRRLSDDDIVRLYDFCPLLPSDNFRIAEADKVQTPNDVRREALRMRADGGLDLIVVDYLQLMTPGQRAGNRTEAVGIISRGLKLLAMELGVPVLTASQLNRASEKNDAPLLCDLRESGSIEQDADAVLLLHAPNEKEKPDRALTIAKNRQGACGGAHLLFDGARMMFSVDDRKEANRR
;
A
#
# COMPACT_ATOMS: atom_id res chain seq x y z
N MET A 1 18.16 -10.39 38.90
CA MET A 1 17.50 -9.19 38.32
C MET A 1 16.83 -9.63 37.06
N THR A 2 15.52 -9.35 36.88
CA THR A 2 14.79 -9.70 35.66
C THR A 2 15.24 -8.78 34.53
N ASP A 3 15.19 -9.25 33.25
CA ASP A 3 15.55 -8.47 32.05
C ASP A 3 14.88 -7.09 32.02
N ALA A 4 13.68 -6.99 32.59
CA ALA A 4 12.93 -5.73 32.71
C ALA A 4 13.59 -4.71 33.65
N GLN A 5 14.19 -5.15 34.73
CA GLN A 5 14.89 -4.26 35.67
C GLN A 5 16.23 -3.76 35.10
N THR A 6 16.91 -4.59 34.32
CA THR A 6 18.14 -4.21 33.62
C THR A 6 17.87 -3.19 32.53
N SER A 7 16.75 -3.33 31.80
CA SER A 7 16.32 -2.38 30.78
C SER A 7 15.90 -1.02 31.35
N LEU A 8 15.22 -0.98 32.49
CA LEU A 8 14.82 0.27 33.18
C LEU A 8 16.06 1.03 33.70
N ALA A 9 17.02 0.33 34.29
CA ALA A 9 18.25 0.95 34.79
C ALA A 9 19.10 1.53 33.64
N ALA A 10 19.13 0.88 32.48
CA ALA A 10 19.83 1.39 31.30
C ALA A 10 19.13 2.66 30.75
N THR A 11 17.79 2.69 30.71
CA THR A 11 17.04 3.85 30.25
C THR A 11 17.26 5.07 31.16
N ALA A 12 17.24 4.90 32.47
CA ALA A 12 17.52 5.95 33.44
C ALA A 12 18.88 6.61 33.22
N ARG A 13 19.92 5.80 32.90
CA ARG A 13 21.25 6.35 32.56
C ARG A 13 21.25 7.18 31.32
N PHE A 14 20.50 6.80 30.27
CA PHE A 14 20.37 7.59 29.06
C PHE A 14 19.63 8.90 29.34
N GLU A 15 18.59 8.87 30.15
CA GLU A 15 17.84 10.07 30.55
C GLU A 15 18.76 11.07 31.28
N ARG A 16 19.50 10.64 32.28
CA ARG A 16 20.41 11.49 33.04
C ARG A 16 21.54 12.06 32.16
N SER A 17 22.14 11.21 31.32
CA SER A 17 23.21 11.63 30.43
C SER A 17 22.73 12.63 29.35
N PHE A 18 21.52 12.49 28.83
CA PHE A 18 20.92 13.43 27.89
C PHE A 18 20.61 14.78 28.56
N ILE A 19 20.04 14.75 29.75
CA ILE A 19 19.73 15.96 30.51
C ILE A 19 21.02 16.68 30.93
N GLY A 20 22.07 15.94 31.28
CA GLY A 20 23.38 16.54 31.54
C GLY A 20 23.94 17.31 30.36
N ALA A 21 23.86 16.73 29.15
CA ALA A 21 24.27 17.42 27.92
C ALA A 21 23.42 18.66 27.61
N LEU A 22 22.13 18.64 27.97
CA LEU A 22 21.23 19.79 27.87
C LEU A 22 21.66 20.94 28.81
N LEU A 23 21.96 20.62 30.08
CA LEU A 23 22.40 21.58 31.09
C LEU A 23 23.78 22.18 30.76
N ASN A 24 24.62 21.48 30.03
CA ASN A 24 25.93 21.97 29.57
C ASN A 24 25.85 22.77 28.25
N GLY A 25 24.66 22.83 27.60
CA GLY A 25 24.48 23.53 26.34
C GLY A 25 24.97 22.76 25.10
N ASP A 26 25.29 21.45 25.25
CA ASP A 26 25.80 20.61 24.16
C ASP A 26 24.70 20.18 23.19
N THR A 27 23.44 20.27 23.60
CA THR A 27 22.25 19.93 22.78
C THR A 27 21.06 20.79 23.17
N ARG A 28 20.01 20.78 22.35
CA ARG A 28 18.75 21.51 22.60
C ARG A 28 17.60 20.55 22.83
N ALA A 29 16.66 20.91 23.68
CA ALA A 29 15.45 20.13 23.95
C ALA A 29 14.55 20.06 22.70
N SER A 30 14.40 21.17 21.97
CA SER A 30 13.62 21.27 20.75
C SER A 30 14.11 20.37 19.59
N ASP A 31 15.41 20.10 19.54
CA ASP A 31 16.02 19.31 18.48
C ASP A 31 15.87 17.79 18.72
N SER A 32 15.51 17.38 19.95
CA SER A 32 15.47 15.98 20.36
C SER A 32 14.20 15.24 19.96
N GLU A 33 13.13 15.95 19.60
CA GLU A 33 11.78 15.42 19.38
C GLU A 33 11.22 14.61 20.58
N LEU A 34 11.82 14.72 21.77
CA LEU A 34 11.33 14.12 23.00
C LEU A 34 10.18 14.94 23.60
N ARG A 35 9.39 14.27 24.43
CA ARG A 35 8.33 14.87 25.22
C ARG A 35 8.61 14.66 26.70
N VAL A 36 8.09 15.53 27.57
CA VAL A 36 8.21 15.38 29.03
C VAL A 36 7.76 13.98 29.50
N ALA A 37 6.70 13.43 28.87
CA ALA A 37 6.16 12.12 29.19
C ALA A 37 7.07 10.93 28.77
N ASP A 38 8.11 11.17 27.98
CA ASP A 38 9.04 10.12 27.53
C ASP A 38 10.05 9.75 28.62
N PHE A 39 10.20 10.58 29.63
CA PHE A 39 11.10 10.36 30.76
C PHE A 39 10.44 9.54 31.87
N THR A 40 11.20 8.65 32.49
CA THR A 40 10.80 7.87 33.67
C THR A 40 11.30 8.50 34.98
N ASP A 41 12.43 9.17 34.91
CA ASP A 41 12.98 9.92 36.02
C ASP A 41 12.25 11.28 36.14
N THR A 42 11.63 11.54 37.30
CA THR A 42 10.86 12.75 37.53
C THR A 42 11.70 14.02 37.51
N LEU A 43 12.96 13.93 37.96
CA LEU A 43 13.90 15.05 37.90
C LEU A 43 14.26 15.37 36.44
N CYS A 44 14.61 14.36 35.66
CA CYS A 44 14.89 14.50 34.23
C CYS A 44 13.69 15.08 33.47
N ALA A 45 12.47 14.60 33.72
CA ALA A 45 11.24 15.11 33.13
C ALA A 45 11.02 16.60 33.42
N ARG A 46 11.26 17.03 34.66
CA ARG A 46 11.10 18.42 35.11
C ARG A 46 12.14 19.34 34.47
N VAL A 47 13.40 18.96 34.48
CA VAL A 47 14.49 19.70 33.83
C VAL A 47 14.23 19.86 32.35
N PHE A 48 13.77 18.78 31.66
CA PHE A 48 13.41 18.83 30.25
C PHE A 48 12.26 19.79 29.97
N GLY A 49 11.23 19.78 30.81
CA GLY A 49 10.11 20.75 30.72
C GLY A 49 10.54 22.20 30.92
N ALA A 50 11.47 22.47 31.85
CA ALA A 50 12.09 23.77 32.05
C ALA A 50 12.90 24.19 30.81
N ALA A 51 13.69 23.30 30.26
CA ALA A 51 14.48 23.54 29.06
C ALA A 51 13.61 23.92 27.84
N LEU A 52 12.52 23.20 27.58
CA LEU A 52 11.56 23.57 26.54
C LEU A 52 10.94 24.98 26.77
N THR A 53 10.67 25.34 28.02
CA THR A 53 10.11 26.65 28.39
C THR A 53 11.14 27.77 28.18
N LEU A 54 12.39 27.56 28.53
CA LEU A 54 13.51 28.49 28.32
C LEU A 54 13.74 28.71 26.81
N GLU A 55 13.84 27.62 26.02
CA GLU A 55 14.04 27.69 24.58
C GLU A 55 12.89 28.42 23.87
N ALA A 56 11.65 28.20 24.28
CA ALA A 56 10.49 28.93 23.76
C ALA A 56 10.54 30.45 24.06
N ARG A 57 11.26 30.86 25.12
CA ARG A 57 11.53 32.27 25.46
C ARG A 57 12.79 32.83 24.82
N GLY A 58 13.51 32.02 24.01
CA GLY A 58 14.79 32.40 23.42
C GLY A 58 15.95 32.49 24.40
N GLN A 59 15.83 31.82 25.57
CA GLN A 59 16.84 31.79 26.61
C GLN A 59 17.67 30.49 26.51
N THR A 60 18.91 30.57 26.97
CA THR A 60 19.79 29.39 27.06
C THR A 60 19.37 28.49 28.22
N CYS A 61 19.44 27.18 28.03
CA CYS A 61 19.23 26.21 29.07
C CYS A 61 20.59 25.91 29.74
N ASP A 62 20.75 26.30 30.99
CA ASP A 62 21.91 25.98 31.80
C ASP A 62 21.48 25.78 33.28
N LEU A 63 22.43 25.40 34.13
CA LEU A 63 22.18 25.15 35.56
C LEU A 63 21.49 26.30 36.27
N VAL A 64 21.88 27.54 35.94
CA VAL A 64 21.38 28.74 36.63
C VAL A 64 19.95 29.06 36.18
N THR A 65 19.71 29.05 34.86
CA THR A 65 18.41 29.36 34.29
C THR A 65 17.36 28.31 34.61
N VAL A 66 17.75 27.02 34.72
CA VAL A 66 16.85 25.93 35.15
C VAL A 66 16.52 26.06 36.65
N ALA A 67 17.50 26.38 37.51
CA ALA A 67 17.26 26.61 38.93
C ALA A 67 16.34 27.81 39.18
N ASP A 68 16.40 28.82 38.33
CA ASP A 68 15.55 30.03 38.41
C ASP A 68 14.08 29.72 38.08
N ILE A 69 13.84 28.85 37.07
CA ILE A 69 12.49 28.41 36.69
C ILE A 69 11.91 27.35 37.64
N CYS A 70 12.77 26.51 38.20
CA CYS A 70 12.37 25.45 39.11
C CYS A 70 13.08 25.58 40.45
N PRO A 71 12.73 26.57 41.29
CA PRO A 71 13.45 26.87 42.54
C PRO A 71 13.32 25.78 43.62
N ASP A 72 12.42 24.83 43.43
CA ASP A 72 12.20 23.67 44.29
C ASP A 72 13.05 22.45 43.91
N LEU A 73 13.87 22.55 42.85
CA LEU A 73 14.85 21.53 42.52
C LEU A 73 16.13 21.72 43.35
N ASP A 74 16.65 20.60 43.85
CA ASP A 74 17.91 20.62 44.56
C ASP A 74 19.09 20.95 43.62
N ALA A 75 19.78 22.03 43.92
CA ALA A 75 20.95 22.48 43.18
C ALA A 75 22.06 21.43 43.09
N SER A 76 22.24 20.60 44.12
CA SER A 76 23.21 19.53 44.10
C SER A 76 22.84 18.46 43.09
N ALA A 77 21.56 18.13 42.97
CA ALA A 77 21.06 17.13 41.97
C ALA A 77 21.22 17.64 40.53
N LEU A 78 21.05 18.93 40.26
CA LEU A 78 21.32 19.54 38.98
C LEU A 78 22.81 19.49 38.60
N VAL A 79 23.69 19.74 39.55
CA VAL A 79 25.16 19.60 39.33
C VAL A 79 25.55 18.17 39.02
N GLU A 80 25.01 17.20 39.78
CA GLU A 80 25.23 15.77 39.46
C GLU A 80 24.79 15.39 38.05
N LEU A 81 23.60 15.83 37.64
CA LEU A 81 23.13 15.60 36.28
C LEU A 81 24.06 16.19 35.22
N ALA A 82 24.53 17.42 35.40
CA ALA A 82 25.48 18.06 34.50
C ALA A 82 26.82 17.30 34.39
N GLN A 83 27.26 16.66 35.46
CA GLN A 83 28.48 15.81 35.47
C GLN A 83 28.28 14.49 34.74
N GLU A 84 27.06 13.97 34.66
CA GLU A 84 26.72 12.75 33.92
C GLU A 84 26.48 12.99 32.40
N ALA A 85 26.77 14.18 31.89
CA ALA A 85 26.56 14.56 30.52
C ALA A 85 27.21 13.62 29.51
N ALA A 86 26.56 13.43 28.37
CA ALA A 86 27.14 12.76 27.23
C ALA A 86 28.37 13.54 26.74
N PRO A 87 29.52 12.87 26.51
CA PRO A 87 30.78 13.56 26.18
C PRO A 87 30.79 14.24 24.80
N VAL A 88 29.82 13.94 23.95
CA VAL A 88 29.70 14.55 22.62
C VAL A 88 28.23 14.65 22.19
N ALA A 89 27.89 15.68 21.44
CA ALA A 89 26.52 15.93 20.98
C ALA A 89 25.91 14.77 20.17
N SER A 90 26.69 14.04 19.39
CA SER A 90 26.22 12.85 18.66
C SER A 90 25.75 11.73 19.58
N LEU A 91 26.37 11.58 20.74
CA LEU A 91 25.97 10.59 21.75
C LEU A 91 24.70 11.04 22.48
N ALA A 92 24.52 12.34 22.73
CA ALA A 92 23.29 12.89 23.26
C ALA A 92 22.10 12.62 22.32
N ALA A 93 22.28 12.78 20.99
CA ALA A 93 21.26 12.44 20.00
C ALA A 93 20.94 10.92 19.96
N GLN A 94 21.94 10.06 20.20
CA GLN A 94 21.72 8.62 20.33
C GLN A 94 20.94 8.27 21.60
N HIS A 95 21.27 8.91 22.72
CA HIS A 95 20.54 8.75 23.99
C HIS A 95 19.08 9.20 23.83
N ALA A 96 18.81 10.35 23.17
CA ALA A 96 17.45 10.80 22.89
C ALA A 96 16.64 9.76 22.12
N ARG A 97 17.21 9.11 21.11
CA ARG A 97 16.56 8.01 20.37
C ARG A 97 16.25 6.82 21.26
N SER A 98 17.20 6.43 22.15
CA SER A 98 17.02 5.32 23.08
C SER A 98 15.92 5.61 24.12
N ILE A 99 15.84 6.85 24.64
CA ILE A 99 14.78 7.30 25.54
C ILE A 99 13.42 7.20 24.86
N ARG A 100 13.32 7.69 23.63
CA ARG A 100 12.08 7.65 22.83
C ARG A 100 11.65 6.20 22.56
N GLU A 101 12.56 5.33 22.13
CA GLU A 101 12.25 3.92 21.89
C GLU A 101 11.73 3.24 23.15
N ALA A 102 12.37 3.47 24.29
CA ALA A 102 11.93 2.96 25.58
C ALA A 102 10.54 3.49 25.98
N ALA A 103 10.26 4.77 25.74
CA ALA A 103 8.94 5.38 25.98
C ALA A 103 7.86 4.73 25.09
N GLN A 104 8.13 4.51 23.82
CA GLN A 104 7.21 3.85 22.89
C GLN A 104 6.92 2.40 23.32
N ARG A 105 7.94 1.65 23.72
CA ARG A 105 7.77 0.29 24.26
C ARG A 105 6.89 0.28 25.52
N ARG A 106 7.06 1.27 26.42
CA ARG A 106 6.19 1.44 27.59
C ARG A 106 4.73 1.73 27.19
N ALA A 107 4.51 2.61 26.20
CA ALA A 107 3.19 2.95 25.70
C ALA A 107 2.47 1.75 25.06
N VAL A 108 3.19 0.95 24.25
CA VAL A 108 2.67 -0.30 23.66
C VAL A 108 2.30 -1.30 24.76
N ARG A 109 3.18 -1.48 25.76
CA ARG A 109 2.90 -2.37 26.89
C ARG A 109 1.66 -1.93 27.69
N ALA A 110 1.53 -0.63 27.96
CA ALA A 110 0.38 -0.09 28.66
C ALA A 110 -0.91 -0.33 27.88
N ALA A 111 -0.91 -0.09 26.56
CA ALA A 111 -2.05 -0.36 25.70
C ALA A 111 -2.42 -1.85 25.65
N ALA A 112 -1.44 -2.75 25.63
CA ALA A 112 -1.67 -4.19 25.65
C ALA A 112 -2.31 -4.65 26.97
N LEU A 113 -1.84 -4.11 28.12
CA LEU A 113 -2.42 -4.43 29.43
C LEU A 113 -3.85 -3.89 29.58
N GLU A 114 -4.10 -2.68 29.11
CA GLU A 114 -5.45 -2.09 29.07
C GLU A 114 -6.41 -2.95 28.25
N LEU A 115 -5.96 -3.41 27.07
CA LEU A 115 -6.74 -4.30 26.23
C LEU A 115 -7.00 -5.65 26.90
N ALA A 116 -5.98 -6.25 27.50
CA ALA A 116 -6.11 -7.51 28.22
C ALA A 116 -7.15 -7.39 29.37
N GLN A 117 -7.17 -6.26 30.07
CA GLN A 117 -8.16 -5.99 31.10
C GLN A 117 -9.57 -5.85 30.53
N LYS A 118 -9.74 -5.06 29.45
CA LYS A 118 -11.04 -4.88 28.79
C LYS A 118 -11.58 -6.17 28.17
N ALA A 119 -10.71 -7.07 27.73
CA ALA A 119 -11.10 -8.37 27.18
C ALA A 119 -11.67 -9.34 28.25
N THR A 120 -11.49 -9.05 29.53
CA THR A 120 -12.12 -9.84 30.61
C THR A 120 -13.54 -9.38 30.97
N GLU A 121 -14.04 -8.29 30.38
CA GLU A 121 -15.39 -7.78 30.58
C GLU A 121 -16.38 -8.58 29.71
N PRO A 122 -17.28 -9.42 30.31
CA PRO A 122 -18.10 -10.35 29.53
C PRO A 122 -19.21 -9.66 28.70
N ASP A 123 -19.63 -8.46 29.08
CA ASP A 123 -20.73 -7.73 28.44
C ASP A 123 -20.28 -6.82 27.28
N ARG A 124 -18.98 -6.77 27.00
CA ARG A 124 -18.44 -5.88 25.95
C ARG A 124 -18.42 -6.57 24.59
N PRO A 125 -19.03 -5.98 23.53
CA PRO A 125 -19.00 -6.54 22.19
C PRO A 125 -17.57 -6.66 21.66
N LEU A 126 -17.23 -7.81 21.06
CA LEU A 126 -15.89 -8.05 20.49
C LEU A 126 -15.52 -7.04 19.41
N SER A 127 -16.48 -6.56 18.64
CA SER A 127 -16.30 -5.50 17.64
C SER A 127 -15.77 -4.20 18.25
N GLU A 128 -16.35 -3.77 19.39
CA GLU A 128 -15.94 -2.56 20.10
C GLU A 128 -14.51 -2.67 20.66
N LEU A 129 -14.15 -3.86 21.17
CA LEU A 129 -12.78 -4.14 21.62
C LEU A 129 -11.77 -4.05 20.47
N LEU A 130 -12.10 -4.65 19.32
CA LEU A 130 -11.23 -4.63 18.13
C LEU A 130 -11.08 -3.24 17.54
N ASP A 131 -12.16 -2.46 17.49
CA ASP A 131 -12.13 -1.08 16.98
C ASP A 131 -11.35 -0.16 17.94
N GLY A 132 -11.53 -0.30 19.25
CA GLY A 132 -10.76 0.40 20.26
C GLY A 132 -9.25 0.05 20.19
N MET A 133 -8.90 -1.21 19.96
CA MET A 133 -7.53 -1.65 19.75
C MET A 133 -6.91 -1.03 18.49
N ARG A 134 -7.65 -1.03 17.37
CA ARG A 134 -7.20 -0.40 16.12
C ARG A 134 -6.92 1.09 16.32
N ALA A 135 -7.87 1.82 16.88
CA ALA A 135 -7.70 3.25 17.15
C ALA A 135 -6.49 3.53 18.06
N ARG A 136 -6.23 2.65 19.04
CA ARG A 136 -5.08 2.80 19.94
C ARG A 136 -3.76 2.50 19.25
N LEU A 137 -3.70 1.46 18.42
CA LEU A 137 -2.52 1.15 17.60
C LEU A 137 -2.24 2.26 16.59
N ASP A 138 -3.27 2.80 15.93
CA ASP A 138 -3.12 3.91 15.00
C ASP A 138 -2.61 5.17 15.72
N SER A 139 -3.09 5.45 16.94
CA SER A 139 -2.59 6.57 17.75
C SER A 139 -1.12 6.40 18.16
N LEU A 140 -0.70 5.16 18.47
CA LEU A 140 0.69 4.85 18.81
C LEU A 140 1.58 4.88 17.55
N ALA A 141 1.08 4.40 16.42
CA ALA A 141 1.76 4.48 15.13
C ALA A 141 1.89 5.94 14.65
N GLY A 142 0.88 6.77 14.88
CA GLY A 142 0.93 8.21 14.59
C GLY A 142 1.85 9.01 15.54
N ALA A 143 2.13 8.47 16.73
CA ALA A 143 3.13 9.02 17.67
C ALA A 143 4.58 8.56 17.35
N LEU A 144 4.75 7.57 16.47
CA LEU A 144 6.03 7.33 15.82
C LEU A 144 6.32 8.57 14.96
N PRO A 145 7.53 9.16 15.00
CA PRO A 145 7.89 10.16 14.04
C PRO A 145 7.86 9.46 12.67
N SER A 146 6.73 9.56 11.98
CA SER A 146 6.78 9.48 10.54
C SER A 146 7.56 10.73 10.16
N SER A 147 8.84 10.60 9.91
CA SER A 147 9.55 11.61 9.14
C SER A 147 8.87 11.62 7.77
N GLY A 148 7.72 12.29 7.70
CA GLY A 148 6.90 12.36 6.50
C GLY A 148 7.65 13.05 5.37
N ALA A 149 8.72 13.76 5.70
CA ALA A 149 9.63 14.39 4.77
C ALA A 149 11.00 13.70 4.83
N VAL A 150 11.47 13.24 3.71
CA VAL A 150 12.84 12.73 3.53
C VAL A 150 13.74 13.92 3.27
N SER A 151 14.91 13.98 3.92
CA SER A 151 15.89 15.04 3.60
C SER A 151 16.29 14.96 2.14
N GLY A 152 16.64 16.12 1.53
CA GLY A 152 17.09 16.16 0.14
C GLY A 152 18.29 15.25 -0.10
N VAL A 153 19.20 15.16 0.85
CA VAL A 153 20.39 14.29 0.78
C VAL A 153 19.98 12.82 0.77
N ASP A 154 19.12 12.39 1.70
CA ASP A 154 18.65 11.00 1.75
C ASP A 154 17.85 10.63 0.49
N ALA A 155 17.06 11.56 -0.04
CA ALA A 155 16.32 11.36 -1.28
C ALA A 155 17.27 11.15 -2.47
N MET A 156 18.34 11.92 -2.55
CA MET A 156 19.38 11.77 -3.60
C MET A 156 20.15 10.46 -3.44
N CYS A 157 20.54 10.08 -2.22
CA CYS A 157 21.21 8.80 -1.97
C CYS A 157 20.34 7.63 -2.41
N ARG A 158 19.05 7.60 -1.99
CA ARG A 158 18.10 6.57 -2.42
C ARG A 158 17.89 6.55 -3.93
N PHE A 159 17.88 7.71 -4.57
CA PHE A 159 17.75 7.81 -6.03
C PHE A 159 18.94 7.13 -6.73
N PHE A 160 20.18 7.43 -6.33
CA PHE A 160 21.37 6.80 -6.91
C PHE A 160 21.47 5.31 -6.58
N GLU A 161 21.12 4.89 -5.37
CA GLU A 161 20.99 3.47 -5.01
C GLU A 161 19.98 2.73 -5.90
N ASN A 162 18.84 3.36 -6.21
CA ASN A 162 17.87 2.76 -7.11
C ASN A 162 18.36 2.70 -8.55
N LEU A 163 19.09 3.71 -9.04
CA LEU A 163 19.70 3.67 -10.36
C LEU A 163 20.73 2.55 -10.48
N SER A 164 21.50 2.26 -9.43
CA SER A 164 22.50 1.19 -9.43
C SER A 164 21.88 -0.24 -9.51
N LYS A 165 20.58 -0.40 -9.20
CA LYS A 165 19.86 -1.67 -9.33
C LYS A 165 19.54 -2.06 -10.77
N GLY A 166 19.83 -1.19 -11.74
CA GLY A 166 19.56 -1.44 -13.15
C GLY A 166 18.13 -1.09 -13.60
N PRO A 167 17.72 -1.54 -14.79
CA PRO A 167 16.40 -1.25 -15.34
C PRO A 167 15.27 -1.76 -14.46
N VAL A 168 14.19 -1.00 -14.39
CA VAL A 168 12.96 -1.45 -13.70
C VAL A 168 12.28 -2.53 -14.55
N GLU A 169 12.25 -3.76 -14.04
CA GLU A 169 11.51 -4.82 -14.70
C GLU A 169 10.01 -4.69 -14.41
N PRO A 170 9.15 -4.84 -15.43
CA PRO A 170 7.71 -4.86 -15.22
C PRO A 170 7.32 -6.10 -14.40
N VAL A 171 6.37 -5.92 -13.47
CA VAL A 171 5.78 -7.02 -12.69
C VAL A 171 4.96 -7.93 -13.60
N VAL A 172 4.30 -7.34 -14.60
CA VAL A 172 3.53 -8.07 -15.60
C VAL A 172 3.64 -7.37 -16.96
N GLN A 173 3.68 -8.18 -18.01
CA GLN A 173 3.60 -7.72 -19.40
C GLN A 173 2.26 -8.13 -20.01
N PHE A 174 1.75 -7.29 -20.92
CA PHE A 174 0.55 -7.61 -21.69
C PHE A 174 0.79 -8.76 -22.67
N GLY A 175 2.03 -8.91 -23.14
CA GLY A 175 2.38 -9.77 -24.28
C GLY A 175 2.08 -9.08 -25.61
N PHE A 176 1.91 -7.77 -25.62
CA PHE A 176 1.65 -6.94 -26.79
C PHE A 176 2.78 -5.92 -26.97
N PRO A 177 3.75 -6.14 -27.88
CA PRO A 177 4.96 -5.32 -27.96
C PRO A 177 4.73 -3.81 -28.05
N LYS A 178 3.66 -3.37 -28.75
CA LYS A 178 3.31 -1.95 -28.88
C LYS A 178 2.78 -1.33 -27.58
N ILE A 179 2.26 -2.12 -26.68
CA ILE A 179 1.81 -1.70 -25.34
C ILE A 179 2.96 -1.82 -24.37
N ASP A 180 3.63 -2.98 -24.32
CA ASP A 180 4.71 -3.26 -23.38
C ASP A 180 5.91 -2.33 -23.58
N GLY A 181 6.20 -1.91 -24.81
CA GLY A 181 7.25 -0.93 -25.11
C GLY A 181 6.95 0.51 -24.66
N LYS A 182 5.70 0.78 -24.23
CA LYS A 182 5.26 2.13 -23.79
C LYS A 182 4.82 2.19 -22.33
N LEU A 183 4.34 1.08 -21.78
CA LEU A 183 3.78 1.00 -20.44
C LEU A 183 4.50 -0.07 -19.62
N CYS A 184 5.29 0.39 -18.65
CA CYS A 184 5.89 -0.47 -17.64
C CYS A 184 4.97 -0.55 -16.41
N ILE A 185 4.40 -1.73 -16.13
CA ILE A 185 3.62 -1.99 -14.92
C ILE A 185 4.59 -2.37 -13.81
N ALA A 186 4.87 -1.41 -12.93
CA ALA A 186 5.81 -1.55 -11.81
C ALA A 186 5.16 -1.07 -10.50
N GLY A 187 5.86 -1.24 -9.39
CA GLY A 187 5.36 -0.94 -8.06
C GLY A 187 4.79 0.47 -7.86
N GLY A 188 3.79 0.59 -7.01
CA GLY A 188 3.17 1.85 -6.63
C GLY A 188 2.25 2.50 -7.68
N LYS A 189 1.96 1.83 -8.79
CA LYS A 189 1.12 2.34 -9.89
C LYS A 189 -0.31 1.83 -9.80
N LEU A 190 -1.25 2.72 -10.08
CA LEU A 190 -2.65 2.38 -10.34
C LEU A 190 -2.92 2.39 -11.84
N ILE A 191 -3.28 1.25 -12.41
CA ILE A 191 -3.60 1.08 -13.82
C ILE A 191 -5.08 0.75 -13.95
N VAL A 192 -5.81 1.53 -14.75
CA VAL A 192 -7.25 1.36 -14.95
C VAL A 192 -7.54 0.91 -16.37
N ILE A 193 -8.32 -0.15 -16.53
CA ILE A 193 -8.78 -0.67 -17.82
C ILE A 193 -10.27 -0.30 -17.98
N GLY A 194 -10.54 0.68 -18.82
CA GLY A 194 -11.89 1.07 -19.19
C GLY A 194 -12.42 0.22 -20.34
N ALA A 195 -13.65 -0.32 -20.22
CA ALA A 195 -14.31 -1.02 -21.30
C ALA A 195 -15.83 -0.94 -21.18
N ARG A 196 -16.53 -1.09 -22.30
CA ARG A 196 -17.98 -1.33 -22.32
C ARG A 196 -18.31 -2.74 -21.79
N PRO A 197 -19.54 -3.00 -21.34
CA PRO A 197 -19.97 -4.35 -20.99
C PRO A 197 -19.70 -5.33 -22.13
N SER A 198 -19.37 -6.57 -21.79
CA SER A 198 -19.18 -7.69 -22.73
C SER A 198 -18.03 -7.55 -23.73
N VAL A 199 -17.21 -6.51 -23.68
CA VAL A 199 -16.04 -6.33 -24.56
C VAL A 199 -14.85 -7.22 -24.15
N GLY A 200 -14.81 -7.70 -22.89
CA GLY A 200 -13.74 -8.56 -22.41
C GLY A 200 -12.88 -7.93 -21.31
N LYS A 201 -13.40 -6.97 -20.56
CA LYS A 201 -12.73 -6.28 -19.46
C LYS A 201 -12.12 -7.26 -18.43
N THR A 202 -12.96 -8.10 -17.82
CA THR A 202 -12.55 -9.15 -16.88
C THR A 202 -11.55 -10.11 -17.51
N SER A 203 -11.78 -10.51 -18.78
CA SER A 203 -10.89 -11.40 -19.50
C SER A 203 -9.49 -10.80 -19.70
N LEU A 204 -9.38 -9.48 -19.91
CA LEU A 204 -8.09 -8.80 -20.03
C LEU A 204 -7.38 -8.69 -18.66
N LEU A 205 -8.12 -8.42 -17.57
CA LEU A 205 -7.56 -8.47 -16.22
C LEU A 205 -7.02 -9.86 -15.89
N LEU A 206 -7.79 -10.92 -16.19
CA LEU A 206 -7.36 -12.30 -15.95
C LEU A 206 -6.23 -12.74 -16.90
N HIS A 207 -6.18 -12.19 -18.12
CA HIS A 207 -5.05 -12.37 -19.03
C HIS A 207 -3.75 -11.84 -18.39
N LEU A 208 -3.78 -10.65 -17.79
CA LEU A 208 -2.64 -10.08 -17.11
C LEU A 208 -2.30 -10.83 -15.82
N ALA A 209 -3.30 -11.22 -15.04
CA ALA A 209 -3.11 -12.05 -13.85
C ALA A 209 -2.41 -13.36 -14.20
N TYR A 210 -2.88 -14.06 -15.24
CA TYR A 210 -2.25 -15.29 -15.74
C TYR A 210 -0.79 -15.06 -16.16
N ASN A 211 -0.52 -14.00 -16.93
CA ASN A 211 0.85 -13.68 -17.36
C ASN A 211 1.80 -13.44 -16.16
N ALA A 212 1.31 -12.79 -15.10
CA ALA A 212 2.07 -12.61 -13.87
C ALA A 212 2.28 -13.95 -13.13
N ILE A 213 1.21 -14.72 -12.91
CA ILE A 213 1.26 -16.01 -12.19
C ILE A 213 2.22 -16.99 -12.90
N SER A 214 2.13 -17.11 -14.23
CA SER A 214 2.95 -18.03 -15.03
C SER A 214 4.44 -17.67 -15.04
N THR A 215 4.79 -16.42 -14.69
CA THR A 215 6.16 -15.97 -14.49
C THR A 215 6.62 -16.02 -13.02
N GLY A 216 5.86 -16.70 -12.15
CA GLY A 216 6.20 -16.88 -10.74
C GLY A 216 5.83 -15.71 -9.84
N ARG A 217 5.09 -14.69 -10.33
CA ARG A 217 4.64 -13.55 -9.53
C ARG A 217 3.45 -13.94 -8.66
N ARG A 218 3.36 -13.34 -7.49
CA ARG A 218 2.29 -13.55 -6.51
C ARG A 218 1.18 -12.52 -6.69
N VAL A 219 -0.04 -12.99 -6.99
CA VAL A 219 -1.17 -12.17 -7.44
C VAL A 219 -2.35 -12.29 -6.48
N LEU A 220 -2.85 -11.17 -5.97
CA LEU A 220 -4.14 -11.10 -5.28
C LEU A 220 -5.22 -10.67 -6.28
N ILE A 221 -6.27 -11.48 -6.43
CA ILE A 221 -7.42 -11.18 -7.27
C ILE A 221 -8.61 -10.87 -6.36
N ALA A 222 -9.01 -9.62 -6.27
CA ALA A 222 -10.21 -9.17 -5.58
C ALA A 222 -11.36 -9.11 -6.58
N SER A 223 -12.27 -10.07 -6.51
CA SER A 223 -13.39 -10.20 -7.42
C SER A 223 -14.71 -9.85 -6.75
N LEU A 224 -15.37 -8.82 -7.28
CA LEU A 224 -16.66 -8.36 -6.74
C LEU A 224 -17.84 -8.80 -7.63
N GLU A 225 -17.57 -9.27 -8.86
CA GLU A 225 -18.63 -9.65 -9.82
C GLU A 225 -18.61 -11.16 -10.10
N THR A 226 -17.42 -11.74 -10.21
CA THR A 226 -17.23 -13.10 -10.72
C THR A 226 -16.87 -14.05 -9.58
N PRO A 227 -17.55 -15.18 -9.38
CA PRO A 227 -17.22 -16.15 -8.35
C PRO A 227 -15.87 -16.83 -8.60
N GLU A 228 -15.22 -17.28 -7.53
CA GLU A 228 -13.91 -17.93 -7.54
C GLU A 228 -13.82 -19.05 -8.57
N SER A 229 -14.81 -19.94 -8.60
CA SER A 229 -14.84 -21.07 -9.51
C SER A 229 -14.78 -20.68 -11.00
N ALA A 230 -15.48 -19.58 -11.35
CA ALA A 230 -15.45 -19.07 -12.73
C ALA A 230 -14.11 -18.38 -13.06
N ILE A 231 -13.46 -17.72 -12.08
CA ILE A 231 -12.11 -17.16 -12.27
C ILE A 231 -11.12 -18.27 -12.52
N VAL A 232 -11.09 -19.29 -11.67
CA VAL A 232 -10.22 -20.46 -11.83
C VAL A 232 -10.49 -21.15 -13.17
N GLY A 233 -11.76 -21.35 -13.52
CA GLY A 233 -12.15 -21.92 -14.82
C GLY A 233 -11.59 -21.13 -16.01
N ARG A 234 -11.63 -19.81 -15.97
CA ARG A 234 -11.07 -18.94 -17.03
C ARG A 234 -9.55 -18.96 -17.07
N LEU A 235 -8.88 -19.00 -15.93
CA LEU A 235 -7.42 -19.15 -15.86
C LEU A 235 -6.98 -20.52 -16.40
N MET A 236 -7.70 -21.58 -16.07
CA MET A 236 -7.47 -22.93 -16.58
C MET A 236 -7.76 -23.05 -18.08
N ALA A 237 -8.83 -22.41 -18.58
CA ALA A 237 -9.12 -22.37 -20.03
C ALA A 237 -7.95 -21.73 -20.80
N ARG A 238 -7.38 -20.66 -20.24
CA ARG A 238 -6.23 -19.99 -20.84
C ARG A 238 -4.97 -20.86 -20.78
N ALA A 239 -4.72 -21.54 -19.67
CA ALA A 239 -3.53 -22.38 -19.49
C ALA A 239 -3.56 -23.61 -20.40
N SER A 240 -4.69 -24.33 -20.42
CA SER A 240 -4.83 -25.63 -21.07
C SER A 240 -5.31 -25.54 -22.53
N GLY A 241 -5.90 -24.40 -22.93
CA GLY A 241 -6.57 -24.24 -24.22
C GLY A 241 -7.94 -24.94 -24.31
N VAL A 242 -8.43 -25.51 -23.20
CA VAL A 242 -9.79 -26.08 -23.11
C VAL A 242 -10.82 -24.95 -23.11
N SER A 243 -11.97 -25.16 -23.75
CA SER A 243 -13.02 -24.15 -23.81
C SER A 243 -13.54 -23.77 -22.41
N ALA A 244 -13.53 -22.48 -22.09
CA ALA A 244 -14.12 -21.97 -20.85
C ALA A 244 -15.60 -22.35 -20.71
N TYR A 245 -16.36 -22.40 -21.81
CA TYR A 245 -17.75 -22.87 -21.84
C TYR A 245 -17.84 -24.35 -21.45
N SER A 246 -16.94 -25.20 -21.96
CA SER A 246 -16.91 -26.63 -21.62
C SER A 246 -16.59 -26.85 -20.14
N ILE A 247 -15.69 -26.03 -19.58
CA ILE A 247 -15.34 -26.06 -18.15
C ILE A 247 -16.55 -25.62 -17.30
N ASP A 248 -17.16 -24.50 -17.64
CA ASP A 248 -18.30 -23.92 -16.89
C ASP A 248 -19.51 -24.86 -16.91
N THR A 249 -19.81 -25.45 -18.07
CA THR A 249 -20.93 -26.40 -18.24
C THR A 249 -20.58 -27.84 -17.84
N ARG A 250 -19.33 -28.11 -17.44
CA ARG A 250 -18.83 -29.45 -17.10
C ARG A 250 -18.98 -30.47 -18.23
N ARG A 251 -18.96 -30.00 -19.47
CA ARG A 251 -19.03 -30.86 -20.69
C ARG A 251 -17.63 -31.04 -21.23
N LEU A 252 -16.87 -31.87 -20.53
CA LEU A 252 -15.45 -32.15 -20.84
C LEU A 252 -15.32 -33.53 -21.43
N SER A 253 -14.47 -33.67 -22.46
CA SER A 253 -13.97 -34.96 -22.93
C SER A 253 -12.85 -35.46 -22.01
N ASP A 254 -12.49 -36.73 -22.11
CA ASP A 254 -11.35 -37.29 -21.38
C ASP A 254 -10.04 -36.57 -21.74
N ASP A 255 -9.86 -36.18 -23.00
CA ASP A 255 -8.72 -35.40 -23.46
C ASP A 255 -8.69 -33.97 -22.81
N ASP A 256 -9.86 -33.35 -22.65
CA ASP A 256 -9.95 -32.04 -21.96
C ASP A 256 -9.54 -32.17 -20.50
N ILE A 257 -9.96 -33.22 -19.83
CA ILE A 257 -9.62 -33.49 -18.44
C ILE A 257 -8.09 -33.72 -18.32
N VAL A 258 -7.49 -34.51 -19.19
CA VAL A 258 -6.03 -34.72 -19.21
C VAL A 258 -5.30 -33.40 -19.39
N ARG A 259 -5.70 -32.57 -20.36
CA ARG A 259 -5.10 -31.25 -20.58
C ARG A 259 -5.22 -30.34 -19.35
N LEU A 260 -6.37 -30.30 -18.68
CA LEU A 260 -6.55 -29.52 -17.47
C LEU A 260 -5.56 -29.94 -16.37
N TYR A 261 -5.33 -31.25 -16.20
CA TYR A 261 -4.35 -31.76 -15.23
C TYR A 261 -2.91 -31.43 -15.64
N ASP A 262 -2.55 -31.61 -16.92
CA ASP A 262 -1.20 -31.35 -17.42
C ASP A 262 -0.77 -29.90 -17.29
N PHE A 263 -1.73 -28.97 -17.43
CA PHE A 263 -1.46 -27.52 -17.35
C PHE A 263 -1.70 -26.92 -15.96
N CYS A 264 -2.21 -27.67 -15.00
CA CYS A 264 -2.39 -27.21 -13.62
C CYS A 264 -1.10 -26.67 -12.99
N PRO A 265 0.10 -27.26 -13.20
CA PRO A 265 1.36 -26.75 -12.66
C PRO A 265 1.76 -25.34 -13.16
N LEU A 266 1.19 -24.85 -14.26
CA LEU A 266 1.41 -23.48 -14.74
C LEU A 266 0.70 -22.41 -13.89
N LEU A 267 -0.20 -22.85 -13.00
CA LEU A 267 -0.91 -22.00 -12.03
C LEU A 267 -0.60 -22.49 -10.61
N PRO A 268 0.62 -22.27 -10.09
CA PRO A 268 0.97 -22.71 -8.75
C PRO A 268 0.01 -22.09 -7.73
N SER A 269 -0.61 -22.92 -6.89
CA SER A 269 -1.63 -22.51 -5.91
C SER A 269 -1.13 -21.44 -4.94
N ASP A 270 0.18 -21.42 -4.66
CA ASP A 270 0.79 -20.47 -3.74
C ASP A 270 1.02 -19.08 -4.37
N ASN A 271 0.95 -18.99 -5.70
CA ASN A 271 1.22 -17.75 -6.43
C ASN A 271 -0.02 -16.87 -6.62
N PHE A 272 -1.20 -17.33 -6.28
CA PHE A 272 -2.38 -16.47 -6.36
C PHE A 272 -3.39 -16.75 -5.25
N ARG A 273 -4.14 -15.71 -4.90
CA ARG A 273 -5.29 -15.78 -4.00
C ARG A 273 -6.47 -15.05 -4.61
N ILE A 274 -7.65 -15.59 -4.42
CA ILE A 274 -8.91 -14.97 -4.84
C ILE A 274 -9.68 -14.57 -3.58
N ALA A 275 -10.11 -13.31 -3.54
CA ALA A 275 -10.97 -12.79 -2.49
C ALA A 275 -12.26 -12.29 -3.13
N GLU A 276 -13.38 -12.88 -2.73
CA GLU A 276 -14.73 -12.59 -3.26
C GLU A 276 -15.39 -11.42 -2.52
N ALA A 277 -16.53 -10.96 -3.04
CA ALA A 277 -17.28 -9.82 -2.53
C ALA A 277 -17.73 -9.93 -1.05
N ASP A 278 -17.80 -11.13 -0.49
CA ASP A 278 -18.06 -11.36 0.94
C ASP A 278 -16.88 -10.94 1.83
N LYS A 279 -15.67 -10.95 1.30
CA LYS A 279 -14.41 -10.63 1.99
C LYS A 279 -13.84 -9.26 1.62
N VAL A 280 -14.10 -8.78 0.40
CA VAL A 280 -13.52 -7.54 -0.13
C VAL A 280 -14.60 -6.64 -0.72
N GLN A 281 -15.01 -5.63 0.04
CA GLN A 281 -15.98 -4.63 -0.40
C GLN A 281 -15.37 -3.23 -0.48
N THR A 282 -14.34 -2.94 0.30
CA THR A 282 -13.70 -1.64 0.40
C THR A 282 -12.20 -1.71 0.04
N PRO A 283 -11.54 -0.59 -0.31
CA PRO A 283 -10.09 -0.57 -0.46
C PRO A 283 -9.34 -1.06 0.78
N ASN A 284 -9.88 -0.84 1.99
CA ASN A 284 -9.29 -1.33 3.24
C ASN A 284 -9.39 -2.86 3.37
N ASP A 285 -10.43 -3.49 2.84
CA ASP A 285 -10.52 -4.95 2.82
C ASP A 285 -9.48 -5.55 1.89
N VAL A 286 -9.32 -4.96 0.69
CA VAL A 286 -8.24 -5.35 -0.24
C VAL A 286 -6.87 -5.20 0.43
N ARG A 287 -6.65 -4.08 1.15
CA ARG A 287 -5.42 -3.86 1.92
C ARG A 287 -5.16 -4.97 2.94
N ARG A 288 -6.19 -5.36 3.67
CA ARG A 288 -6.10 -6.44 4.68
C ARG A 288 -5.68 -7.77 4.05
N GLU A 289 -6.31 -8.17 2.94
CA GLU A 289 -5.96 -9.41 2.23
C GLU A 289 -4.56 -9.32 1.59
N ALA A 290 -4.21 -8.17 1.03
CA ALA A 290 -2.87 -7.90 0.48
C ALA A 290 -1.77 -8.04 1.54
N LEU A 291 -1.97 -7.50 2.74
CA LEU A 291 -1.03 -7.63 3.85
C LEU A 291 -0.91 -9.08 4.34
N ARG A 292 -2.01 -9.84 4.39
CA ARG A 292 -1.98 -11.27 4.72
C ARG A 292 -1.16 -12.05 3.70
N MET A 293 -1.43 -11.86 2.40
CA MET A 293 -0.68 -12.54 1.35
C MET A 293 0.80 -12.17 1.36
N ARG A 294 1.12 -10.88 1.64
CA ARG A 294 2.50 -10.41 1.76
C ARG A 294 3.24 -11.07 2.92
N ALA A 295 2.58 -11.27 4.06
CA ALA A 295 3.14 -11.94 5.23
C ALA A 295 3.39 -13.44 4.96
N ASP A 296 2.54 -14.08 4.13
CA ASP A 296 2.62 -15.51 3.80
C ASP A 296 3.57 -15.82 2.63
N GLY A 297 4.47 -14.91 2.27
CA GLY A 297 5.53 -15.20 1.29
C GLY A 297 5.68 -14.17 0.17
N GLY A 298 4.90 -13.09 0.15
CA GLY A 298 5.07 -11.98 -0.80
C GLY A 298 3.81 -11.63 -1.58
N LEU A 299 3.87 -10.48 -2.25
CA LEU A 299 2.79 -9.97 -3.11
C LEU A 299 3.43 -9.08 -4.19
N ASP A 300 3.15 -9.38 -5.46
CA ASP A 300 3.69 -8.65 -6.61
C ASP A 300 2.64 -7.83 -7.35
N LEU A 301 1.38 -8.28 -7.36
CA LEU A 301 0.31 -7.67 -8.14
C LEU A 301 -1.04 -7.77 -7.41
N ILE A 302 -1.83 -6.70 -7.47
CA ILE A 302 -3.23 -6.70 -7.03
C ILE A 302 -4.12 -6.45 -8.25
N VAL A 303 -5.13 -7.29 -8.44
CA VAL A 303 -6.15 -7.16 -9.49
C VAL A 303 -7.51 -6.97 -8.82
N VAL A 304 -8.26 -5.94 -9.22
CA VAL A 304 -9.60 -5.63 -8.69
C VAL A 304 -10.62 -5.61 -9.82
N ASP A 305 -11.57 -6.53 -9.81
CA ASP A 305 -12.63 -6.62 -10.81
C ASP A 305 -14.01 -6.43 -10.16
N TYR A 306 -14.63 -5.24 -10.27
CA TYR A 306 -14.19 -3.96 -10.80
C TYR A 306 -14.52 -2.82 -9.82
N LEU A 307 -13.88 -1.69 -10.02
CA LEU A 307 -13.86 -0.54 -9.10
C LEU A 307 -15.26 -0.05 -8.70
N GLN A 308 -16.21 0.05 -9.64
CA GLN A 308 -17.54 0.59 -9.32
C GLN A 308 -18.43 -0.35 -8.47
N LEU A 309 -18.07 -1.60 -8.27
CA LEU A 309 -18.78 -2.49 -7.33
C LEU A 309 -18.29 -2.32 -5.89
N MET A 310 -17.15 -1.68 -5.69
CA MET A 310 -16.66 -1.41 -4.35
C MET A 310 -17.52 -0.36 -3.64
N THR A 311 -17.46 -0.40 -2.31
CA THR A 311 -17.99 0.63 -1.42
C THR A 311 -16.86 1.51 -0.91
N PRO A 312 -17.10 2.82 -0.67
CA PRO A 312 -16.03 3.73 -0.23
C PRO A 312 -15.54 3.48 1.21
N GLY A 313 -16.26 2.68 2.01
CA GLY A 313 -15.94 2.42 3.42
C GLY A 313 -16.22 3.62 4.34
N GLN A 314 -16.70 4.73 3.80
CA GLN A 314 -17.11 5.95 4.51
C GLN A 314 -18.29 6.61 3.80
N ARG A 315 -18.92 7.60 4.44
CA ARG A 315 -20.05 8.31 3.82
C ARG A 315 -19.58 9.10 2.59
N ALA A 316 -20.33 8.97 1.49
CA ALA A 316 -20.18 9.75 0.27
C ALA A 316 -21.52 10.41 -0.07
N GLY A 317 -21.49 11.66 -0.51
CA GLY A 317 -22.69 12.44 -0.84
C GLY A 317 -23.35 12.00 -2.16
N ASN A 318 -22.56 11.46 -3.08
CA ASN A 318 -23.03 10.99 -4.38
C ASN A 318 -22.10 9.89 -4.93
N ARG A 319 -22.50 9.30 -6.06
CA ARG A 319 -21.78 8.19 -6.69
C ARG A 319 -20.40 8.59 -7.21
N THR A 320 -20.24 9.79 -7.75
CA THR A 320 -18.97 10.30 -8.26
C THR A 320 -17.96 10.46 -7.14
N GLU A 321 -18.38 10.98 -5.98
CA GLU A 321 -17.55 11.09 -4.79
C GLU A 321 -17.16 9.70 -4.27
N ALA A 322 -18.11 8.75 -4.21
CA ALA A 322 -17.84 7.37 -3.80
C ALA A 322 -16.75 6.74 -4.66
N VAL A 323 -16.83 6.86 -5.98
CA VAL A 323 -15.84 6.37 -6.94
C VAL A 323 -14.49 7.07 -6.73
N GLY A 324 -14.48 8.36 -6.44
CA GLY A 324 -13.26 9.12 -6.14
C GLY A 324 -12.56 8.61 -4.88
N ILE A 325 -13.31 8.34 -3.80
CA ILE A 325 -12.75 7.76 -2.56
C ILE A 325 -12.13 6.39 -2.83
N ILE A 326 -12.81 5.54 -3.61
CA ILE A 326 -12.33 4.21 -3.94
C ILE A 326 -11.07 4.29 -4.80
N SER A 327 -11.08 5.09 -5.86
CA SER A 327 -9.93 5.29 -6.75
C SER A 327 -8.71 5.78 -5.99
N ARG A 328 -8.90 6.82 -5.15
CA ARG A 328 -7.85 7.36 -4.29
C ARG A 328 -7.34 6.31 -3.30
N GLY A 329 -8.24 5.53 -2.70
CA GLY A 329 -7.89 4.44 -1.77
C GLY A 329 -7.02 3.37 -2.43
N LEU A 330 -7.37 2.94 -3.65
CA LEU A 330 -6.56 1.97 -4.41
C LEU A 330 -5.20 2.55 -4.84
N LYS A 331 -5.13 3.84 -5.19
CA LYS A 331 -3.85 4.51 -5.51
C LYS A 331 -2.94 4.57 -4.28
N LEU A 332 -3.48 4.96 -3.13
CA LEU A 332 -2.72 5.01 -1.88
C LEU A 332 -2.25 3.60 -1.46
N LEU A 333 -3.08 2.58 -1.63
CA LEU A 333 -2.72 1.19 -1.39
C LEU A 333 -1.55 0.74 -2.27
N ALA A 334 -1.59 1.06 -3.57
CA ALA A 334 -0.49 0.75 -4.48
C ALA A 334 0.83 1.39 -4.01
N MET A 335 0.78 2.66 -3.61
CA MET A 335 1.96 3.41 -3.13
C MET A 335 2.47 2.87 -1.79
N GLU A 336 1.59 2.58 -0.82
CA GLU A 336 1.93 2.05 0.50
C GLU A 336 2.64 0.70 0.41
N LEU A 337 2.10 -0.20 -0.41
CA LEU A 337 2.66 -1.54 -0.55
C LEU A 337 3.82 -1.61 -1.55
N GLY A 338 4.02 -0.57 -2.38
CA GLY A 338 4.98 -0.61 -3.48
C GLY A 338 4.62 -1.64 -4.56
N VAL A 339 3.33 -2.02 -4.68
CA VAL A 339 2.81 -3.06 -5.57
C VAL A 339 1.85 -2.43 -6.56
N PRO A 340 1.88 -2.77 -7.87
CA PRO A 340 0.92 -2.25 -8.83
C PRO A 340 -0.48 -2.80 -8.55
N VAL A 341 -1.49 -1.93 -8.76
CA VAL A 341 -2.90 -2.28 -8.72
C VAL A 341 -3.49 -2.13 -10.12
N LEU A 342 -4.01 -3.23 -10.66
CA LEU A 342 -4.80 -3.26 -11.89
C LEU A 342 -6.28 -3.27 -11.52
N THR A 343 -7.06 -2.37 -12.07
CA THR A 343 -8.51 -2.40 -11.87
C THR A 343 -9.26 -2.13 -13.16
N ALA A 344 -10.47 -2.62 -13.22
CA ALA A 344 -11.35 -2.32 -14.31
C ALA A 344 -12.34 -1.20 -13.97
N SER A 345 -12.76 -0.47 -14.99
CA SER A 345 -13.79 0.55 -14.91
C SER A 345 -14.77 0.40 -16.07
N GLN A 346 -16.05 0.55 -15.79
CA GLN A 346 -17.07 0.53 -16.81
C GLN A 346 -17.18 1.91 -17.48
N LEU A 347 -17.32 1.93 -18.82
CA LEU A 347 -17.54 3.15 -19.58
C LEU A 347 -19.03 3.58 -19.55
N ASN A 348 -19.26 4.89 -19.73
CA ASN A 348 -20.59 5.45 -19.79
C ASN A 348 -21.29 5.03 -21.11
N ARG A 349 -22.61 4.85 -21.09
CA ARG A 349 -23.40 4.50 -22.29
C ARG A 349 -23.32 5.57 -23.38
N ALA A 350 -23.11 6.85 -23.03
CA ALA A 350 -22.92 7.92 -23.98
C ALA A 350 -21.75 7.69 -24.95
N SER A 351 -20.74 6.87 -24.55
CA SER A 351 -19.62 6.47 -25.41
C SER A 351 -20.02 5.62 -26.63
N GLU A 352 -21.25 5.07 -26.63
CA GLU A 352 -21.77 4.29 -27.77
C GLU A 352 -21.90 5.09 -29.04
N LYS A 353 -21.90 6.43 -28.97
CA LYS A 353 -21.98 7.32 -30.12
C LYS A 353 -20.64 7.56 -30.81
N ASN A 354 -19.53 7.17 -30.17
CA ASN A 354 -18.18 7.40 -30.70
C ASN A 354 -17.61 6.09 -31.26
N ASP A 355 -16.84 6.17 -32.34
CA ASP A 355 -16.15 5.01 -32.94
C ASP A 355 -15.13 4.39 -32.00
N ALA A 356 -14.50 5.21 -31.16
CA ALA A 356 -13.58 4.77 -30.10
C ALA A 356 -13.88 5.51 -28.79
N PRO A 357 -13.75 4.84 -27.64
CA PRO A 357 -13.95 5.47 -26.34
C PRO A 357 -12.84 6.47 -26.03
N LEU A 358 -13.19 7.52 -25.29
CA LEU A 358 -12.30 8.57 -24.80
C LEU A 358 -12.17 8.49 -23.28
N LEU A 359 -11.17 9.19 -22.71
CA LEU A 359 -10.97 9.27 -21.25
C LEU A 359 -12.21 9.80 -20.52
N CYS A 360 -12.90 10.79 -21.09
CA CYS A 360 -14.13 11.36 -20.52
C CYS A 360 -15.31 10.37 -20.48
N ASP A 361 -15.23 9.26 -21.20
CA ASP A 361 -16.25 8.21 -21.22
C ASP A 361 -16.12 7.25 -20.00
N LEU A 362 -15.06 7.32 -19.25
CA LEU A 362 -15.00 6.63 -17.97
C LEU A 362 -16.12 7.17 -17.07
N ARG A 363 -17.05 6.32 -16.67
CA ARG A 363 -18.20 6.70 -15.84
C ARG A 363 -17.71 7.28 -14.50
N GLU A 364 -18.19 8.49 -14.14
CA GLU A 364 -17.82 9.18 -12.91
C GLU A 364 -16.31 9.56 -12.84
N SER A 365 -15.73 9.97 -13.99
CA SER A 365 -14.33 9.81 -14.40
C SER A 365 -13.29 10.80 -13.89
N GLY A 366 -13.66 11.99 -13.44
CA GLY A 366 -12.67 13.02 -13.09
C GLY A 366 -11.65 12.52 -12.06
N SER A 367 -12.10 11.81 -11.04
CA SER A 367 -11.23 11.27 -9.98
C SER A 367 -10.38 10.10 -10.46
N ILE A 368 -10.95 9.16 -11.22
CA ILE A 368 -10.21 8.01 -11.77
C ILE A 368 -9.10 8.50 -12.68
N GLU A 369 -9.42 9.48 -13.55
CA GLU A 369 -8.42 10.07 -14.43
C GLU A 369 -7.29 10.73 -13.62
N GLN A 370 -7.61 11.44 -12.55
CA GLN A 370 -6.60 12.11 -11.71
C GLN A 370 -5.71 11.12 -10.97
N ASP A 371 -6.26 10.06 -10.39
CA ASP A 371 -5.53 9.12 -9.54
C ASP A 371 -4.72 8.08 -10.34
N ALA A 372 -5.24 7.60 -11.49
CA ALA A 372 -4.59 6.57 -12.28
C ALA A 372 -3.26 7.05 -12.89
N ASP A 373 -2.23 6.22 -12.83
CA ASP A 373 -0.95 6.45 -13.50
C ASP A 373 -1.03 6.12 -15.00
N ALA A 374 -1.85 5.12 -15.35
CA ALA A 374 -2.19 4.81 -16.72
C ALA A 374 -3.65 4.41 -16.85
N VAL A 375 -4.25 4.77 -17.97
CA VAL A 375 -5.60 4.36 -18.36
C VAL A 375 -5.53 3.72 -19.74
N LEU A 376 -6.05 2.50 -19.81
CA LEU A 376 -6.21 1.78 -21.06
C LEU A 376 -7.69 1.67 -21.40
N LEU A 377 -8.04 1.82 -22.66
CA LEU A 377 -9.40 1.70 -23.17
C LEU A 377 -9.47 0.50 -24.11
N LEU A 378 -10.27 -0.50 -23.72
CA LEU A 378 -10.54 -1.69 -24.53
C LEU A 378 -11.90 -1.52 -25.22
N HIS A 379 -11.92 -1.66 -26.53
CA HIS A 379 -13.16 -1.60 -27.31
C HIS A 379 -13.18 -2.57 -28.47
N ALA A 380 -14.36 -2.81 -29.03
CA ALA A 380 -14.56 -3.58 -30.24
C ALA A 380 -14.81 -2.59 -31.37
N PRO A 381 -13.84 -2.38 -32.29
CA PRO A 381 -13.99 -1.42 -33.40
C PRO A 381 -15.12 -1.81 -34.36
N ASN A 382 -15.38 -3.09 -34.50
CA ASN A 382 -16.47 -3.62 -35.32
C ASN A 382 -17.21 -4.70 -34.53
N GLU A 383 -18.44 -4.39 -34.10
CA GLU A 383 -19.27 -5.34 -33.34
C GLU A 383 -19.67 -6.59 -34.18
N LYS A 384 -19.61 -6.52 -35.51
CA LYS A 384 -19.88 -7.65 -36.40
C LYS A 384 -18.71 -8.62 -36.47
N GLU A 385 -17.48 -8.15 -36.26
CA GLU A 385 -16.25 -8.97 -36.18
C GLU A 385 -15.95 -9.31 -34.72
N LYS A 386 -16.64 -10.31 -34.19
CA LYS A 386 -16.57 -10.69 -32.76
C LYS A 386 -15.17 -10.83 -32.16
N PRO A 387 -14.12 -11.34 -32.83
CA PRO A 387 -12.78 -11.43 -32.23
C PRO A 387 -12.02 -10.11 -32.22
N ASP A 388 -12.42 -9.11 -33.01
CA ASP A 388 -11.66 -7.87 -33.17
C ASP A 388 -11.75 -6.97 -31.91
N ARG A 389 -10.59 -6.55 -31.42
CA ARG A 389 -10.46 -5.63 -30.28
C ARG A 389 -9.39 -4.60 -30.56
N ALA A 390 -9.52 -3.43 -29.95
CA ALA A 390 -8.47 -2.45 -29.88
C ALA A 390 -8.22 -2.06 -28.43
N LEU A 391 -6.95 -2.00 -28.06
CA LEU A 391 -6.49 -1.56 -26.75
C LEU A 391 -5.68 -0.28 -26.93
N THR A 392 -6.15 0.81 -26.32
CA THR A 392 -5.52 2.13 -26.45
C THR A 392 -5.03 2.60 -25.07
N ILE A 393 -3.78 2.99 -24.96
CA ILE A 393 -3.25 3.72 -23.80
C ILE A 393 -3.72 5.17 -23.95
N ALA A 394 -4.78 5.53 -23.27
CA ALA A 394 -5.41 6.86 -23.33
C ALA A 394 -4.72 7.86 -22.38
N LYS A 395 -4.12 7.36 -21.30
CA LYS A 395 -3.29 8.12 -20.35
C LYS A 395 -2.08 7.29 -19.93
N ASN A 396 -0.92 7.94 -19.88
CA ASN A 396 0.31 7.36 -19.34
C ASN A 396 1.17 8.47 -18.71
N ARG A 397 1.29 8.51 -17.39
CA ARG A 397 2.07 9.56 -16.70
C ARG A 397 3.57 9.48 -16.96
N GLN A 398 4.10 8.31 -17.25
CA GLN A 398 5.54 8.06 -17.35
C GLN A 398 5.98 7.56 -18.71
N GLY A 399 5.12 7.62 -19.73
CA GLY A 399 5.43 7.13 -21.06
C GLY A 399 4.50 7.66 -22.14
N ALA A 400 4.68 7.14 -23.35
CA ALA A 400 3.88 7.54 -24.49
C ALA A 400 2.51 6.87 -24.51
N CYS A 401 1.50 7.55 -25.05
CA CYS A 401 0.22 6.97 -25.44
C CYS A 401 0.38 6.17 -26.74
N GLY A 402 -0.61 5.34 -27.04
CA GLY A 402 -0.63 4.53 -28.26
C GLY A 402 -1.62 3.39 -28.15
N GLY A 403 -1.58 2.44 -29.09
CA GLY A 403 -2.53 1.33 -29.07
C GLY A 403 -2.05 0.14 -29.87
N ALA A 404 -2.78 -0.97 -29.71
CA ALA A 404 -2.60 -2.21 -30.45
C ALA A 404 -3.96 -2.77 -30.89
N HIS A 405 -3.99 -3.40 -32.07
CA HIS A 405 -5.12 -4.19 -32.53
C HIS A 405 -4.94 -5.63 -32.02
N LEU A 406 -6.01 -6.17 -31.44
CA LEU A 406 -6.01 -7.46 -30.77
C LEU A 406 -7.11 -8.35 -31.34
N LEU A 407 -6.90 -9.65 -31.24
CA LEU A 407 -7.91 -10.68 -31.42
C LEU A 407 -8.24 -11.27 -30.06
N PHE A 408 -9.51 -11.40 -29.73
CA PHE A 408 -9.98 -12.02 -28.51
C PHE A 408 -10.63 -13.38 -28.79
N ASP A 409 -9.97 -14.44 -28.36
CA ASP A 409 -10.55 -15.79 -28.32
C ASP A 409 -11.31 -15.97 -27.00
N GLY A 410 -12.61 -15.78 -27.05
CA GLY A 410 -13.47 -15.91 -25.88
C GLY A 410 -13.59 -17.34 -25.36
N ALA A 411 -13.37 -18.35 -26.21
CA ALA A 411 -13.38 -19.75 -25.78
C ALA A 411 -12.21 -20.07 -24.90
N ARG A 412 -11.03 -19.51 -25.19
CA ARG A 412 -9.79 -19.73 -24.42
C ARG A 412 -9.40 -18.55 -23.52
N MET A 413 -10.26 -17.53 -23.42
CA MET A 413 -9.99 -16.31 -22.63
C MET A 413 -8.63 -15.67 -22.96
N MET A 414 -8.23 -15.66 -24.22
CA MET A 414 -6.93 -15.26 -24.70
C MET A 414 -7.00 -14.05 -25.62
N PHE A 415 -6.11 -13.09 -25.36
CA PHE A 415 -5.86 -12.00 -26.30
C PHE A 415 -4.55 -12.25 -27.05
N SER A 416 -4.52 -11.91 -28.35
CA SER A 416 -3.33 -11.94 -29.19
C SER A 416 -3.28 -10.70 -30.09
N VAL A 417 -2.11 -10.39 -30.61
CA VAL A 417 -1.94 -9.27 -31.55
C VAL A 417 -2.56 -9.64 -32.91
N ASP A 418 -3.27 -8.70 -33.56
CA ASP A 418 -3.70 -8.85 -34.93
C ASP A 418 -2.63 -8.33 -35.90
N ASP A 419 -1.71 -9.20 -36.28
CA ASP A 419 -0.60 -8.88 -37.17
C ASP A 419 -1.04 -8.32 -38.53
N ARG A 420 -2.23 -8.69 -39.02
CA ARG A 420 -2.77 -8.22 -40.32
C ARG A 420 -3.10 -6.73 -40.29
N LYS A 421 -3.69 -6.26 -39.19
CA LYS A 421 -4.01 -4.84 -39.01
C LYS A 421 -2.81 -4.00 -38.59
N GLU A 422 -1.81 -4.63 -38.00
CA GLU A 422 -0.57 -3.99 -37.60
C GLU A 422 0.37 -3.72 -38.80
N ALA A 423 0.40 -4.62 -39.79
CA ALA A 423 1.23 -4.47 -40.99
C ALA A 423 0.77 -3.34 -41.92
N ASN A 424 -0.54 -3.05 -41.99
CA ASN A 424 -1.13 -2.04 -42.87
C ASN A 424 -0.95 -0.57 -42.38
N ARG A 425 -0.26 -0.34 -41.26
CA ARG A 425 0.02 1.00 -40.70
C ARG A 425 1.50 1.40 -40.74
N ARG A 426 2.34 0.65 -41.44
CA ARG A 426 3.71 1.04 -41.83
C ARG A 426 3.68 1.70 -43.23
#